data_62b5d54e7dc380d452fa74ab6a71a16c
#
_entry.id   62b5d54e7dc380d452fa74ab6a71a16c
#
_cell.length_a   1.000
_cell.length_b   1.000
_cell.length_c   1.000
_cell.angle_alpha   90.00
_cell.angle_beta   90.00
_cell.angle_gamma   90.00
#
_symmetry.space_group_name_H-M   'P 1'
#
loop_
_entity.id
_entity.type
_entity.pdbx_description
1 polymer ?
#
loop_
_entity_poly.entity_id
_entity_poly.type
_entity_poly.pdbx_seq_one_letter_code
_entity_poly.pdbx_strand_id
1 'polypeptide(L)'
;MNRRGRSRFGGSPEIYYYNSARRDAVAELAGQLSGLIQEEMTRRHKKKLVFLCIGTDRSTGDSLGPLIGYKLKQERRRGTLVFGTLDRPVHAMNLEHYVQVLKNGYPDALVVAVDASVGDESHVGYVTLGRGALKPGLGVCKELHAVGDLFITGIVAGCSHYDPMMLQSIRLALVMQLADCISAGIGLVENFCLDAASV
;
A
#
# COMPACT_ATOMS: atom_id res chain seq x y z
N MET A 1 15.84 -6.27 15.37
CA MET A 1 16.03 -7.73 15.18
C MET A 1 14.91 -8.18 14.25
N ASN A 2 15.23 -8.30 12.95
CA ASN A 2 14.26 -8.56 11.87
C ASN A 2 13.79 -10.01 11.97
N ARG A 3 12.54 -10.27 12.33
CA ARG A 3 11.97 -11.62 12.26
C ARG A 3 11.64 -11.96 10.81
N ARG A 4 12.58 -12.61 10.12
CA ARG A 4 12.31 -13.35 8.89
C ARG A 4 11.51 -14.60 9.23
N GLY A 5 10.21 -14.58 9.07
CA GLY A 5 9.40 -15.79 9.08
C GLY A 5 9.58 -16.54 7.76
N ARG A 6 10.61 -17.37 7.63
CA ARG A 6 10.72 -18.34 6.53
C ARG A 6 9.86 -19.55 6.85
N SER A 7 8.71 -19.66 6.25
CA SER A 7 7.99 -20.92 6.11
C SER A 7 8.63 -21.73 4.98
N ARG A 8 9.26 -22.84 5.30
CA ARG A 8 9.61 -23.90 4.35
C ARG A 8 8.38 -24.80 4.20
N PHE A 9 7.79 -24.83 3.04
CA PHE A 9 6.73 -25.67 2.50
C PHE A 9 5.46 -24.88 2.13
N GLY A 10 5.22 -24.78 0.79
CA GLY A 10 3.94 -24.33 0.22
C GLY A 10 3.65 -22.84 0.45
N GLY A 11 4.23 -22.01 -0.34
CA GLY A 11 4.06 -20.59 -0.66
C GLY A 11 3.02 -19.72 0.05
N SER A 12 3.13 -19.49 1.34
CA SER A 12 2.54 -18.26 1.90
C SER A 12 3.33 -17.06 1.35
N PRO A 13 2.68 -16.00 0.87
CA PRO A 13 3.39 -14.82 0.39
C PRO A 13 4.32 -14.27 1.48
N GLU A 14 5.55 -13.95 1.12
CA GLU A 14 6.50 -13.32 2.04
C GLU A 14 6.00 -11.93 2.39
N ILE A 15 5.65 -11.71 3.68
CA ILE A 15 5.14 -10.43 4.19
C ILE A 15 6.16 -9.86 5.17
N TYR A 16 6.52 -8.61 4.96
CA TYR A 16 7.43 -7.82 5.80
C TYR A 16 6.61 -6.88 6.67
N TYR A 17 7.04 -6.68 7.93
CA TYR A 17 6.36 -5.85 8.92
C TYR A 17 7.29 -4.76 9.44
N TYR A 18 6.83 -3.51 9.44
CA TYR A 18 7.57 -2.33 9.90
C TYR A 18 6.75 -1.57 10.93
N ASN A 19 7.28 -1.39 12.13
CA ASN A 19 6.64 -0.55 13.14
C ASN A 19 6.81 0.93 12.75
N SER A 20 5.73 1.61 12.34
CA SER A 20 5.75 2.99 11.85
C SER A 20 6.22 4.02 12.88
N ALA A 21 6.24 3.68 14.17
CA ALA A 21 6.76 4.55 15.23
C ALA A 21 8.29 4.54 15.33
N ARG A 22 8.98 3.59 14.69
CA ARG A 22 10.45 3.51 14.71
C ARG A 22 11.06 4.50 13.73
N ARG A 23 12.19 5.10 14.09
CA ARG A 23 12.91 6.07 13.25
C ARG A 23 13.47 5.46 11.95
N ASP A 24 13.82 4.18 11.98
CA ASP A 24 14.38 3.45 10.84
C ASP A 24 13.33 2.80 9.92
N ALA A 25 12.05 2.79 10.33
CA ALA A 25 10.97 2.16 9.59
C ALA A 25 10.85 2.64 8.13
N VAL A 26 11.00 3.95 7.91
CA VAL A 26 10.91 4.55 6.57
C VAL A 26 12.03 4.04 5.66
N ALA A 27 13.27 4.01 6.16
CA ALA A 27 14.42 3.55 5.38
C ALA A 27 14.37 2.04 5.11
N GLU A 28 13.96 1.23 6.10
CA GLU A 28 13.80 -0.21 5.97
C GLU A 28 12.69 -0.54 4.94
N LEU A 29 11.52 0.14 5.03
CA LEU A 29 10.42 0.00 4.07
C LEU A 29 10.87 0.38 2.66
N ALA A 30 11.54 1.52 2.49
CA ALA A 30 12.01 2.01 1.20
C ALA A 30 13.00 1.04 0.55
N GLY A 31 13.99 0.54 1.30
CA GLY A 31 14.97 -0.41 0.80
C GLY A 31 14.32 -1.71 0.30
N GLN A 32 13.41 -2.28 1.09
CA GLN A 32 12.71 -3.50 0.71
C GLN A 32 11.75 -3.28 -0.47
N LEU A 33 11.00 -2.18 -0.47
CA LEU A 33 10.07 -1.83 -1.54
C LEU A 33 10.82 -1.62 -2.86
N SER A 34 11.95 -0.91 -2.84
CA SER A 34 12.81 -0.71 -4.01
C SER A 34 13.28 -2.03 -4.61
N GLY A 35 13.78 -2.94 -3.77
CA GLY A 35 14.18 -4.28 -4.22
C GLY A 35 13.04 -5.06 -4.87
N LEU A 36 11.86 -5.09 -4.22
CA LEU A 36 10.68 -5.78 -4.75
C LEU A 36 10.22 -5.17 -6.09
N ILE A 37 10.19 -3.84 -6.20
CA ILE A 37 9.82 -3.15 -7.44
C ILE A 37 10.79 -3.52 -8.57
N GLN A 38 12.10 -3.43 -8.36
CA GLN A 38 13.11 -3.74 -9.37
C GLN A 38 13.00 -5.19 -9.85
N GLU A 39 12.87 -6.14 -8.92
CA GLU A 39 12.71 -7.56 -9.25
C GLU A 39 11.43 -7.82 -10.04
N GLU A 40 10.28 -7.27 -9.63
CA GLU A 40 9.00 -7.48 -10.30
C GLU A 40 8.93 -6.77 -11.66
N MET A 41 9.48 -5.56 -11.77
CA MET A 41 9.57 -4.85 -13.05
C MET A 41 10.41 -5.63 -14.06
N THR A 42 11.56 -6.16 -13.64
CA THR A 42 12.43 -6.98 -14.48
C THR A 42 11.75 -8.29 -14.85
N ARG A 43 11.22 -9.03 -13.88
CA ARG A 43 10.59 -10.34 -14.07
C ARG A 43 9.37 -10.29 -14.98
N ARG A 44 8.58 -9.21 -14.91
CA ARG A 44 7.33 -9.05 -15.66
C ARG A 44 7.46 -8.11 -16.86
N HIS A 45 8.67 -7.63 -17.16
CA HIS A 45 8.93 -6.66 -18.24
C HIS A 45 8.05 -5.40 -18.13
N LYS A 46 7.83 -4.92 -16.90
CA LYS A 46 7.05 -3.71 -16.64
C LYS A 46 7.93 -2.47 -16.80
N LYS A 47 7.31 -1.35 -17.27
CA LYS A 47 8.02 -0.10 -17.60
C LYS A 47 7.52 1.10 -16.81
N LYS A 48 6.34 0.98 -16.22
CA LYS A 48 5.69 2.05 -15.45
C LYS A 48 5.40 1.58 -14.05
N LEU A 49 5.37 2.49 -13.10
CA LEU A 49 5.01 2.23 -11.71
C LEU A 49 3.69 2.95 -11.40
N VAL A 50 2.77 2.23 -10.81
CA VAL A 50 1.47 2.76 -10.39
C VAL A 50 1.26 2.45 -8.91
N PHE A 51 0.93 3.45 -8.11
CA PHE A 51 0.36 3.28 -6.78
C PHE A 51 -1.16 3.42 -6.86
N LEU A 52 -1.86 2.36 -6.49
CA LEU A 52 -3.32 2.32 -6.38
C LEU A 52 -3.68 2.40 -4.90
N CYS A 53 -3.97 3.61 -4.43
CA CYS A 53 -4.31 3.90 -3.04
C CYS A 53 -5.82 3.72 -2.85
N ILE A 54 -6.20 2.69 -2.07
CA ILE A 54 -7.58 2.27 -1.90
C ILE A 54 -8.12 2.75 -0.56
N GLY A 55 -9.37 3.16 -0.52
CA GLY A 55 -10.06 3.60 0.69
C GLY A 55 -11.00 4.77 0.46
N THR A 56 -11.52 5.34 1.55
CA THR A 56 -12.45 6.48 1.54
C THR A 56 -12.20 7.40 2.73
N ASP A 57 -12.33 8.69 2.52
CA ASP A 57 -12.26 9.73 3.57
C ASP A 57 -13.50 9.80 4.47
N ARG A 58 -14.54 9.02 4.15
CA ARG A 58 -15.79 8.94 4.94
C ARG A 58 -15.67 8.09 6.20
N SER A 59 -14.57 7.39 6.37
CA SER A 59 -14.24 6.56 7.52
C SER A 59 -12.76 6.77 7.86
N THR A 60 -12.46 7.10 9.12
CA THR A 60 -11.10 7.47 9.53
C THR A 60 -10.10 6.35 9.23
N GLY A 61 -10.41 5.11 9.57
CA GLY A 61 -9.53 3.97 9.32
C GLY A 61 -9.28 3.75 7.83
N ASP A 62 -10.33 3.87 7.00
CA ASP A 62 -10.24 3.69 5.55
C ASP A 62 -9.59 4.87 4.83
N SER A 63 -9.35 6.00 5.49
CA SER A 63 -8.74 7.17 4.86
C SER A 63 -7.25 7.03 4.58
N LEU A 64 -6.61 5.96 5.02
CA LEU A 64 -5.17 5.73 4.87
C LEU A 64 -4.73 5.83 3.41
N GLY A 65 -5.34 5.05 2.51
CA GLY A 65 -5.01 5.07 1.08
C GLY A 65 -5.17 6.46 0.45
N PRO A 66 -6.34 7.11 0.54
CA PRO A 66 -6.55 8.47 0.05
C PRO A 66 -5.56 9.51 0.59
N LEU A 67 -5.19 9.43 1.87
CA LEU A 67 -4.19 10.32 2.47
C LEU A 67 -2.79 10.10 1.86
N ILE A 68 -2.38 8.85 1.67
CA ILE A 68 -1.12 8.53 1.01
C ILE A 68 -1.13 9.04 -0.42
N GLY A 69 -2.19 8.75 -1.18
CA GLY A 69 -2.33 9.22 -2.56
C GLY A 69 -2.28 10.74 -2.68
N TYR A 70 -2.89 11.45 -1.75
CA TYR A 70 -2.83 12.92 -1.66
C TYR A 70 -1.39 13.42 -1.42
N LYS A 71 -0.67 12.85 -0.44
CA LYS A 71 0.73 13.19 -0.15
C LYS A 71 1.65 12.95 -1.35
N LEU A 72 1.55 11.77 -1.96
CA LEU A 72 2.34 11.41 -3.14
C LEU A 72 2.11 12.36 -4.31
N LYS A 73 0.88 12.80 -4.53
CA LYS A 73 0.54 13.73 -5.62
C LYS A 73 1.06 15.14 -5.40
N GLN A 74 1.11 15.61 -4.16
CA GLN A 74 1.64 16.94 -3.83
C GLN A 74 3.14 17.07 -4.14
N GLU A 75 3.91 16.01 -4.01
CA GLU A 75 5.36 16.03 -4.23
C GLU A 75 5.75 16.03 -5.73
N ARG A 76 4.81 16.18 -6.66
CA ARG A 76 4.99 16.31 -8.13
C ARG A 76 6.01 15.33 -8.70
N ARG A 77 5.90 14.07 -8.36
CA ARG A 77 6.84 13.01 -8.71
C ARG A 77 6.80 12.70 -10.21
N ARG A 78 7.97 12.64 -10.85
CA ARG A 78 8.08 12.28 -12.27
C ARG A 78 8.14 10.76 -12.42
N GLY A 79 7.36 10.20 -13.35
CA GLY A 79 7.46 8.79 -13.75
C GLY A 79 6.56 7.82 -12.99
N THR A 80 5.92 8.23 -11.90
CA THR A 80 4.99 7.41 -11.12
C THR A 80 3.56 7.90 -11.26
N LEU A 81 2.63 6.98 -11.47
CA LEU A 81 1.20 7.26 -11.52
C LEU A 81 0.56 6.94 -10.18
N VAL A 82 -0.31 7.83 -9.70
CA VAL A 82 -1.03 7.65 -8.43
C VAL A 82 -2.53 7.77 -8.69
N PHE A 83 -3.27 6.73 -8.31
CA PHE A 83 -4.73 6.69 -8.29
C PHE A 83 -5.22 6.55 -6.85
N GLY A 84 -6.35 7.18 -6.52
CA GLY A 84 -6.92 7.17 -5.18
C GLY A 84 -6.31 8.26 -4.29
N THR A 85 -6.81 9.49 -4.45
CA THR A 85 -6.46 10.64 -3.61
C THR A 85 -7.69 11.08 -2.81
N LEU A 86 -7.54 12.04 -1.90
CA LEU A 86 -8.68 12.62 -1.17
C LEU A 86 -9.74 13.21 -2.12
N ASP A 87 -9.31 13.88 -3.21
CA ASP A 87 -10.22 14.49 -4.19
C ASP A 87 -10.91 13.45 -5.10
N ARG A 88 -10.25 12.31 -5.32
CA ARG A 88 -10.70 11.24 -6.22
C ARG A 88 -10.38 9.88 -5.61
N PRO A 89 -11.08 9.48 -4.57
CA PRO A 89 -10.79 8.23 -3.87
C PRO A 89 -11.15 7.01 -4.73
N VAL A 90 -10.35 5.96 -4.58
CA VAL A 90 -10.64 4.64 -5.13
C VAL A 90 -11.13 3.76 -3.98
N HIS A 91 -12.37 3.33 -4.04
CA HIS A 91 -13.03 2.60 -2.98
C HIS A 91 -13.83 1.41 -3.54
N ALA A 92 -14.41 0.60 -2.69
CA ALA A 92 -15.12 -0.63 -3.07
C ALA A 92 -16.14 -0.47 -4.21
N MET A 93 -16.80 0.69 -4.31
CA MET A 93 -17.85 0.93 -5.32
C MET A 93 -17.28 1.24 -6.73
N ASN A 94 -16.06 1.75 -6.83
CA ASN A 94 -15.46 2.14 -8.11
C ASN A 94 -14.14 1.43 -8.42
N LEU A 95 -13.67 0.55 -7.54
CA LEU A 95 -12.40 -0.17 -7.70
C LEU A 95 -12.34 -0.93 -9.03
N GLU A 96 -13.41 -1.62 -9.41
CA GLU A 96 -13.47 -2.39 -10.67
C GLU A 96 -13.25 -1.49 -11.89
N HIS A 97 -13.80 -0.28 -11.89
CA HIS A 97 -13.55 0.70 -12.95
C HIS A 97 -12.05 1.02 -13.05
N TYR A 98 -11.37 1.27 -11.92
CA TYR A 98 -9.94 1.56 -11.94
C TYR A 98 -9.10 0.35 -12.34
N VAL A 99 -9.49 -0.86 -11.97
CA VAL A 99 -8.84 -2.10 -12.45
C VAL A 99 -8.92 -2.19 -13.98
N GLN A 100 -10.06 -1.86 -14.59
CA GLN A 100 -10.20 -1.84 -16.05
C GLN A 100 -9.37 -0.71 -16.69
N VAL A 101 -9.35 0.49 -16.08
CA VAL A 101 -8.49 1.59 -16.52
C VAL A 101 -7.01 1.18 -16.52
N LEU A 102 -6.55 0.49 -15.49
CA LEU A 102 -5.17 0.02 -15.38
C LEU A 102 -4.87 -1.07 -16.42
N LYS A 103 -5.74 -2.06 -16.57
CA LYS A 103 -5.56 -3.15 -17.55
C LYS A 103 -5.50 -2.63 -18.98
N ASN A 104 -6.36 -1.68 -19.35
CA ASN A 104 -6.49 -1.21 -20.73
C ASN A 104 -5.55 -0.05 -21.06
N GLY A 105 -5.34 0.88 -20.09
CA GLY A 105 -4.55 2.09 -20.31
C GLY A 105 -3.07 1.95 -19.94
N TYR A 106 -2.75 1.00 -19.05
CA TYR A 106 -1.42 0.83 -18.49
C TYR A 106 -0.98 -0.65 -18.40
N PRO A 107 -1.04 -1.42 -19.48
CA PRO A 107 -0.76 -2.87 -19.46
C PRO A 107 0.70 -3.18 -19.09
N ASP A 108 1.60 -2.21 -19.28
CA ASP A 108 3.03 -2.29 -18.94
C ASP A 108 3.35 -1.72 -17.53
N ALA A 109 2.34 -1.42 -16.72
CA ALA A 109 2.54 -0.93 -15.37
C ALA A 109 2.69 -2.05 -14.34
N LEU A 110 3.61 -1.87 -13.39
CA LEU A 110 3.64 -2.58 -12.13
C LEU A 110 2.71 -1.85 -11.16
N VAL A 111 1.75 -2.54 -10.60
CA VAL A 111 0.75 -1.96 -9.70
C VAL A 111 1.07 -2.32 -8.26
N VAL A 112 1.30 -1.32 -7.43
CA VAL A 112 1.41 -1.44 -5.97
C VAL A 112 0.10 -0.98 -5.36
N ALA A 113 -0.66 -1.92 -4.79
CA ALA A 113 -1.90 -1.62 -4.09
C ALA A 113 -1.60 -1.13 -2.67
N VAL A 114 -2.24 -0.04 -2.24
CA VAL A 114 -2.08 0.55 -0.90
C VAL A 114 -3.44 0.65 -0.24
N ASP A 115 -3.59 0.09 0.98
CA ASP A 115 -4.88 0.05 1.69
C ASP A 115 -4.69 0.07 3.21
N ALA A 116 -5.75 0.31 3.96
CA ALA A 116 -5.82 0.02 5.38
C ALA A 116 -6.07 -1.48 5.60
N SER A 117 -5.59 -2.01 6.70
CA SER A 117 -5.83 -3.40 7.08
C SER A 117 -6.15 -3.56 8.56
N VAL A 118 -6.81 -4.67 8.87
CA VAL A 118 -6.98 -5.17 10.23
C VAL A 118 -6.00 -6.34 10.41
N GLY A 119 -5.41 -6.47 11.57
CA GLY A 119 -4.43 -7.52 11.84
C GLY A 119 -4.39 -7.91 13.31
N ASP A 120 -3.28 -8.52 13.73
CA ASP A 120 -3.06 -8.81 15.13
C ASP A 120 -3.00 -7.51 15.95
N GLU A 121 -3.57 -7.52 17.15
CA GLU A 121 -3.59 -6.36 18.07
C GLU A 121 -2.18 -5.82 18.36
N SER A 122 -1.20 -6.70 18.48
CA SER A 122 0.21 -6.34 18.71
C SER A 122 0.87 -5.66 17.52
N HIS A 123 0.25 -5.71 16.36
CA HIS A 123 0.72 -5.10 15.11
C HIS A 123 -0.06 -3.85 14.70
N VAL A 124 -0.98 -3.35 15.52
CA VAL A 124 -1.63 -2.05 15.25
C VAL A 124 -0.56 -0.96 15.18
N GLY A 125 -0.58 -0.16 14.11
CA GLY A 125 0.46 0.83 13.80
C GLY A 125 1.66 0.29 13.01
N TYR A 126 1.61 -0.96 12.56
CA TYR A 126 2.61 -1.50 11.63
C TYR A 126 2.20 -1.30 10.17
N VAL A 127 3.20 -1.13 9.33
CA VAL A 127 3.09 -1.21 7.88
C VAL A 127 3.44 -2.62 7.46
N THR A 128 2.68 -3.21 6.52
CA THR A 128 3.04 -4.46 5.86
C THR A 128 3.38 -4.23 4.40
N LEU A 129 4.29 -5.01 3.86
CA LEU A 129 4.71 -4.99 2.46
C LEU A 129 4.84 -6.44 1.99
N GLY A 130 4.33 -6.74 0.81
CA GLY A 130 4.45 -8.10 0.26
C GLY A 130 4.21 -8.19 -1.24
N ARG A 131 4.48 -9.40 -1.77
CA ARG A 131 4.22 -9.75 -3.17
C ARG A 131 2.82 -10.28 -3.34
N GLY A 132 2.22 -9.98 -4.48
CA GLY A 132 0.93 -10.49 -4.87
C GLY A 132 -0.18 -9.46 -4.76
N ALA A 133 -1.37 -9.92 -5.07
CA ALA A 133 -2.55 -9.08 -5.08
C ALA A 133 -3.14 -8.93 -3.68
N LEU A 134 -3.51 -7.72 -3.35
CA LEU A 134 -4.29 -7.38 -2.16
C LEU A 134 -5.77 -7.67 -2.40
N LYS A 135 -6.45 -8.26 -1.42
CA LYS A 135 -7.91 -8.32 -1.38
C LYS A 135 -8.42 -7.14 -0.53
N PRO A 136 -8.82 -6.02 -1.15
CA PRO A 136 -9.31 -4.87 -0.40
C PRO A 136 -10.73 -5.14 0.13
N GLY A 137 -11.20 -4.32 1.07
CA GLY A 137 -12.60 -4.34 1.44
C GLY A 137 -12.92 -4.83 2.84
N LEU A 138 -12.05 -4.58 3.81
CA LEU A 138 -12.34 -4.84 5.22
C LEU A 138 -13.60 -4.10 5.74
N GLY A 139 -13.96 -2.97 5.11
CA GLY A 139 -15.13 -2.17 5.51
C GLY A 139 -16.44 -2.53 4.81
N VAL A 140 -16.46 -3.51 3.89
CA VAL A 140 -17.66 -3.85 3.11
C VAL A 140 -17.86 -5.36 3.03
N CYS A 141 -19.12 -5.80 3.20
CA CYS A 141 -19.54 -7.22 3.07
C CYS A 141 -19.55 -7.69 1.59
N LYS A 142 -18.60 -7.25 0.77
CA LYS A 142 -18.53 -7.58 -0.66
C LYS A 142 -17.18 -8.18 -0.98
N GLU A 143 -17.17 -9.35 -1.60
CA GLU A 143 -15.92 -9.89 -2.16
C GLU A 143 -15.47 -9.02 -3.31
N LEU A 144 -14.37 -8.28 -3.09
CA LEU A 144 -13.73 -7.48 -4.11
C LEU A 144 -12.62 -8.29 -4.79
N HIS A 145 -12.40 -8.03 -6.07
CA HIS A 145 -11.31 -8.66 -6.81
C HIS A 145 -9.96 -8.25 -6.23
N ALA A 146 -9.08 -9.23 -6.13
CA ALA A 146 -7.70 -8.99 -5.71
C ALA A 146 -6.98 -8.10 -6.74
N VAL A 147 -6.22 -7.10 -6.28
CA VAL A 147 -5.58 -6.09 -7.12
C VAL A 147 -4.13 -5.84 -6.69
N GLY A 148 -3.28 -5.52 -7.66
CA GLY A 148 -1.86 -5.22 -7.47
C GLY A 148 -0.95 -6.40 -7.76
N ASP A 149 0.30 -6.09 -8.04
CA ASP A 149 1.42 -7.03 -8.17
C ASP A 149 2.21 -7.11 -6.86
N LEU A 150 2.25 -5.98 -6.15
CA LEU A 150 2.76 -5.80 -4.80
C LEU A 150 1.66 -5.12 -3.96
N PHE A 151 1.77 -5.23 -2.65
CA PHE A 151 0.89 -4.50 -1.74
C PHE A 151 1.64 -3.86 -0.58
N ILE A 152 1.11 -2.74 -0.12
CA ILE A 152 1.47 -2.09 1.14
C ILE A 152 0.19 -1.90 1.94
N THR A 153 0.16 -2.32 3.21
CA THR A 153 -0.98 -1.99 4.07
C THR A 153 -0.54 -1.36 5.38
N GLY A 154 -1.41 -0.53 5.95
CA GLY A 154 -1.26 -0.06 7.32
C GLY A 154 -2.26 -0.74 8.22
N ILE A 155 -1.81 -1.37 9.31
CA ILE A 155 -2.68 -2.04 10.28
C ILE A 155 -3.25 -0.98 11.21
N VAL A 156 -4.53 -0.65 11.00
CA VAL A 156 -5.23 0.43 11.73
C VAL A 156 -6.03 -0.08 12.93
N ALA A 157 -6.35 -1.38 12.97
CA ALA A 157 -7.13 -2.01 14.05
C ALA A 157 -6.76 -3.47 14.25
N GLY A 158 -7.05 -4.00 15.44
CA GLY A 158 -6.96 -5.42 15.76
C GLY A 158 -8.18 -6.21 15.27
N CYS A 159 -7.98 -7.52 15.02
CA CYS A 159 -9.06 -8.39 14.51
C CYS A 159 -9.88 -9.08 15.61
N SER A 160 -9.52 -8.96 16.89
CA SER A 160 -10.13 -9.71 18.00
C SER A 160 -11.62 -9.38 18.20
N HIS A 161 -12.05 -8.17 17.82
CA HIS A 161 -13.43 -7.70 17.94
C HIS A 161 -13.81 -6.87 16.72
N TYR A 162 -13.58 -7.42 15.51
CA TYR A 162 -13.83 -6.67 14.28
C TYR A 162 -15.32 -6.35 14.12
N ASP A 163 -15.64 -5.05 14.18
CA ASP A 163 -16.89 -4.45 13.79
C ASP A 163 -16.60 -3.45 12.66
N PRO A 164 -17.29 -3.49 11.50
CA PRO A 164 -17.14 -2.49 10.44
C PRO A 164 -17.25 -1.04 10.90
N MET A 165 -18.05 -0.77 11.94
CA MET A 165 -18.17 0.56 12.56
C MET A 165 -16.88 0.99 13.29
N MET A 166 -16.02 0.05 13.67
CA MET A 166 -14.77 0.34 14.36
C MET A 166 -13.81 1.19 13.53
N LEU A 167 -13.81 1.01 12.20
CA LEU A 167 -13.00 1.82 11.30
C LEU A 167 -13.34 3.32 11.36
N GLN A 168 -14.57 3.68 11.72
CA GLN A 168 -14.97 5.08 11.88
C GLN A 168 -14.40 5.72 13.15
N SER A 169 -14.10 4.91 14.18
CA SER A 169 -13.62 5.35 15.48
C SER A 169 -12.09 5.30 15.66
N ILE A 170 -11.36 4.89 14.61
CA ILE A 170 -9.90 4.86 14.62
C ILE A 170 -9.35 6.28 14.82
N ARG A 171 -8.32 6.41 15.67
CA ARG A 171 -7.68 7.70 15.90
C ARG A 171 -6.99 8.19 14.62
N LEU A 172 -7.36 9.37 14.16
CA LEU A 172 -6.73 9.99 12.96
C LEU A 172 -5.20 10.10 13.12
N ALA A 173 -4.70 10.34 14.33
CA ALA A 173 -3.26 10.41 14.59
C ALA A 173 -2.52 9.12 14.19
N LEU A 174 -3.13 7.94 14.40
CA LEU A 174 -2.56 6.66 13.97
C LEU A 174 -2.53 6.55 12.45
N VAL A 175 -3.63 6.92 11.80
CA VAL A 175 -3.73 6.88 10.33
C VAL A 175 -2.73 7.84 9.69
N MET A 176 -2.57 9.04 10.25
CA MET A 176 -1.57 10.02 9.79
C MET A 176 -0.14 9.51 9.97
N GLN A 177 0.19 8.90 11.12
CA GLN A 177 1.51 8.30 11.36
C GLN A 177 1.83 7.22 10.31
N LEU A 178 0.88 6.32 10.01
CA LEU A 178 1.02 5.30 8.98
C LEU A 178 1.16 5.93 7.59
N ALA A 179 0.34 6.94 7.28
CA ALA A 179 0.39 7.64 6.01
C ALA A 179 1.73 8.36 5.79
N ASP A 180 2.27 9.00 6.84
CA ASP A 180 3.58 9.67 6.80
C ASP A 180 4.70 8.65 6.55
N CYS A 181 4.70 7.54 7.28
CA CYS A 181 5.69 6.48 7.12
C CYS A 181 5.66 5.89 5.71
N ILE A 182 4.48 5.53 5.20
CA ILE A 182 4.35 4.90 3.88
C ILE A 182 4.69 5.89 2.76
N SER A 183 4.17 7.12 2.80
CA SER A 183 4.43 8.12 1.76
C SER A 183 5.90 8.53 1.71
N ALA A 184 6.55 8.68 2.86
CA ALA A 184 7.99 8.94 2.94
C ALA A 184 8.82 7.76 2.39
N GLY A 185 8.44 6.51 2.74
CA GLY A 185 9.08 5.31 2.21
C GLY A 185 8.99 5.22 0.68
N ILE A 186 7.80 5.43 0.12
CA ILE A 186 7.59 5.49 -1.33
C ILE A 186 8.44 6.60 -1.95
N GLY A 187 8.52 7.75 -1.26
CA GLY A 187 9.33 8.87 -1.71
C GLY A 187 10.79 8.60 -1.90
N LEU A 188 11.36 7.86 -1.01
CA LEU A 188 12.78 7.47 -1.13
C LEU A 188 13.00 6.51 -2.32
N VAL A 189 12.05 5.60 -2.59
CA VAL A 189 12.17 4.65 -3.72
C VAL A 189 12.22 5.36 -5.06
N GLU A 190 11.40 6.36 -5.26
CA GLU A 190 11.36 7.09 -6.54
C GLU A 190 12.66 7.83 -6.84
N ASN A 191 13.33 8.36 -5.83
CA ASN A 191 14.64 8.98 -6.00
C ASN A 191 15.69 7.95 -6.49
N PHE A 192 15.67 6.72 -5.98
CA PHE A 192 16.57 5.66 -6.43
C PHE A 192 16.28 5.17 -7.86
N CYS A 193 15.00 5.12 -8.27
CA CYS A 193 14.62 4.66 -9.61
C CYS A 193 14.96 5.69 -10.71
N LEU A 194 14.94 6.98 -10.39
CA LEU A 194 15.29 8.05 -11.34
C LEU A 194 16.78 8.15 -11.58
N ASP A 195 17.61 7.92 -10.57
CA ASP A 195 19.08 7.93 -10.71
C ASP A 195 19.60 6.75 -11.54
N ALA A 196 18.94 5.59 -11.45
CA ALA A 196 19.28 4.40 -12.24
C ALA A 196 18.91 4.49 -13.73
N ALA A 197 17.98 5.38 -14.12
CA ALA A 197 17.56 5.59 -15.51
C ALA A 197 18.39 6.68 -16.24
N SER A 198 19.34 7.30 -15.53
CA SER A 198 20.18 8.41 -16.03
C SER A 198 21.63 7.99 -16.33
N VAL A 199 21.92 6.67 -16.35
CA VAL A 199 23.26 6.10 -16.68
C VAL A 199 23.21 5.32 -17.98
#